data_e7206b4554367245307d137f9e364e64
#
_entry.id   e7206b4554367245307d137f9e364e64
#
_cell.length_a   1.000
_cell.length_b   1.000
_cell.length_c   1.000
_cell.angle_alpha   90.00
_cell.angle_beta   90.00
_cell.angle_gamma   90.00
#
_symmetry.space_group_name_H-M   'P 1'
#
loop_
_entity.id
_entity.type
_entity.pdbx_description
1 polymer ?
#
loop_
_entity_poly.entity_id
_entity_poly.type
_entity_poly.pdbx_seq_one_letter_code
_entity_poly.pdbx_strand_id
1 'polypeptide(L)'
;MWYTPTASDNASVADLPALLERIGRLADEPRGAGSQRQLAEIDETLTDGYARALALEGEVWRIRRRQAELALKAHEPAHAHELEALAVRLTAVEGELAGLRRALRPLQEHANVLRATIAAAR
;
A
#
# COMPACT_ATOMS: atom_id res chain seq x y z
N MET A 1 30.10 3.95 -4.09
CA MET A 1 29.30 3.04 -3.25
C MET A 1 27.93 2.87 -3.89
N TRP A 2 27.59 1.66 -4.20
CA TRP A 2 26.31 1.39 -4.79
C TRP A 2 25.26 1.15 -3.70
N TYR A 3 24.01 1.40 -4.04
CA TYR A 3 22.90 1.25 -3.12
C TYR A 3 22.63 -0.23 -2.83
N THR A 4 22.62 -0.57 -1.55
CA THR A 4 22.12 -1.88 -1.10
C THR A 4 20.72 -1.68 -0.54
N PRO A 5 19.74 -2.50 -0.94
CA PRO A 5 18.42 -2.43 -0.32
C PRO A 5 18.59 -2.58 1.19
N THR A 6 18.07 -1.63 1.93
CA THR A 6 18.12 -1.68 3.38
C THR A 6 17.15 -2.75 3.89
N ALA A 7 17.34 -3.20 5.12
CA ALA A 7 16.38 -4.07 5.77
C ALA A 7 14.98 -3.44 5.75
N SER A 8 14.91 -2.12 5.75
CA SER A 8 13.69 -1.35 5.68
C SER A 8 12.94 -1.56 4.35
N ASP A 9 13.65 -1.58 3.22
CA ASP A 9 13.03 -1.82 1.91
C ASP A 9 12.50 -3.24 1.82
N ASN A 10 13.28 -4.23 2.27
CA ASN A 10 12.86 -5.61 2.29
C ASN A 10 11.70 -5.82 3.28
N ALA A 11 11.76 -5.16 4.44
CA ALA A 11 10.69 -5.18 5.42
C ALA A 11 9.40 -4.57 4.87
N SER A 12 9.49 -3.50 4.06
CA SER A 12 8.33 -2.89 3.42
C SER A 12 7.60 -3.87 2.50
N VAL A 13 8.34 -4.65 1.71
CA VAL A 13 7.74 -5.66 0.84
C VAL A 13 7.15 -6.81 1.68
N ALA A 14 7.92 -7.29 2.68
CA ALA A 14 7.50 -8.36 3.56
C ALA A 14 6.42 -7.92 4.56
N ASP A 15 6.36 -6.61 4.84
CA ASP A 15 5.45 -6.03 5.83
C ASP A 15 4.03 -5.79 5.33
N LEU A 16 3.76 -5.95 4.04
CA LEU A 16 2.40 -5.71 3.54
C LEU A 16 1.35 -6.55 4.27
N PRO A 17 1.54 -7.87 4.47
CA PRO A 17 0.60 -8.66 5.27
C PRO A 17 0.48 -8.14 6.71
N ALA A 18 1.57 -7.76 7.34
CA ALA A 18 1.57 -7.21 8.70
C ALA A 18 0.84 -5.87 8.75
N LEU A 19 1.05 -5.03 7.74
CA LEU A 19 0.35 -3.75 7.63
C LEU A 19 -1.15 -3.94 7.46
N LEU A 20 -1.57 -4.87 6.59
CA LEU A 20 -2.98 -5.18 6.37
C LEU A 20 -3.64 -5.73 7.65
N GLU A 21 -2.92 -6.58 8.38
CA GLU A 21 -3.38 -7.11 9.67
C GLU A 21 -3.56 -5.98 10.70
N ARG A 22 -2.60 -5.07 10.78
CA ARG A 22 -2.67 -3.91 11.67
C ARG A 22 -3.85 -3.00 11.32
N ILE A 23 -4.06 -2.75 10.04
CA ILE A 23 -5.18 -1.94 9.54
C ILE A 23 -6.51 -2.58 9.94
N GLY A 24 -6.67 -3.89 9.69
CA GLY A 24 -7.89 -4.62 10.02
C GLY A 24 -8.18 -4.61 11.51
N ARG A 25 -7.17 -4.85 12.33
CA ARG A 25 -7.31 -4.83 13.78
C ARG A 25 -7.77 -3.46 14.30
N LEU A 26 -7.17 -2.39 13.80
CA LEU A 26 -7.55 -1.04 14.21
C LEU A 26 -8.92 -0.62 13.70
N ALA A 27 -9.29 -1.07 12.50
CA ALA A 27 -10.62 -0.77 11.94
C ALA A 27 -11.74 -1.44 12.73
N ASP A 28 -11.47 -2.60 13.33
CA ASP A 28 -12.45 -3.38 14.11
C ASP A 28 -12.44 -3.01 15.59
N GLU A 29 -11.51 -2.19 16.04
CA GLU A 29 -11.37 -1.84 17.44
C GLU A 29 -12.55 -0.99 17.93
N PRO A 30 -13.15 -1.34 19.11
CA PRO A 30 -14.26 -0.56 19.64
C PRO A 30 -13.88 0.88 19.94
N ARG A 31 -14.80 1.79 19.68
CA ARG A 31 -14.65 3.19 20.03
C ARG A 31 -14.96 3.37 21.51
N GLY A 32 -14.13 4.13 22.21
CA GLY A 32 -14.41 4.34 23.62
C GLY A 32 -13.29 5.06 24.34
N ALA A 33 -13.04 4.66 25.59
CA ALA A 33 -11.98 5.25 26.41
C ALA A 33 -10.63 5.14 25.70
N GLY A 34 -9.88 6.24 25.67
CA GLY A 34 -8.61 6.26 24.95
C GLY A 34 -8.71 6.68 23.49
N SER A 35 -9.80 7.31 23.07
CA SER A 35 -10.04 7.74 21.69
C SER A 35 -8.91 8.54 21.08
N GLN A 36 -8.28 9.43 21.82
CA GLN A 36 -7.15 10.23 21.32
C GLN A 36 -5.93 9.35 21.00
N ARG A 37 -5.64 8.40 21.89
CA ARG A 37 -4.55 7.44 21.68
C ARG A 37 -4.86 6.53 20.50
N GLN A 38 -6.09 6.05 20.43
CA GLN A 38 -6.56 5.23 19.32
C GLN A 38 -6.44 5.98 18.01
N LEU A 39 -6.89 7.24 17.98
CA LEU A 39 -6.77 8.08 16.78
C LEU A 39 -5.31 8.26 16.36
N ALA A 40 -4.40 8.47 17.30
CA ALA A 40 -2.97 8.62 17.01
C ALA A 40 -2.41 7.34 16.34
N GLU A 41 -2.77 6.17 16.86
CA GLU A 41 -2.36 4.88 16.26
C GLU A 41 -2.93 4.72 14.86
N ILE A 42 -4.18 5.08 14.67
CA ILE A 42 -4.85 5.01 13.37
C ILE A 42 -4.18 5.96 12.38
N ASP A 43 -3.91 7.21 12.78
CA ASP A 43 -3.26 8.19 11.89
C ASP A 43 -1.87 7.73 11.48
N GLU A 44 -1.11 7.16 12.39
CA GLU A 44 0.21 6.59 12.07
C GLU A 44 0.09 5.44 11.07
N THR A 45 -0.88 4.56 11.28
CA THR A 45 -1.12 3.42 10.38
C THR A 45 -1.61 3.87 9.02
N LEU A 46 -2.47 4.90 8.96
CA LEU A 46 -2.92 5.50 7.71
C LEU A 46 -1.75 6.11 6.94
N THR A 47 -0.85 6.81 7.64
CA THR A 47 0.34 7.38 7.02
C THR A 47 1.19 6.28 6.38
N ASP A 48 1.45 5.21 7.10
CA ASP A 48 2.20 4.06 6.58
C ASP A 48 1.47 3.41 5.40
N GLY A 49 0.16 3.25 5.51
CA GLY A 49 -0.67 2.65 4.48
C GLY A 49 -0.68 3.48 3.19
N TYR A 50 -0.87 4.77 3.29
CA TYR A 50 -0.86 5.64 2.11
C TYR A 50 0.52 5.74 1.48
N ALA A 51 1.59 5.75 2.29
CA ALA A 51 2.96 5.73 1.78
C ALA A 51 3.21 4.43 0.99
N ARG A 52 2.74 3.31 1.50
CA ARG A 52 2.86 2.02 0.82
C ARG A 52 2.05 1.99 -0.47
N ALA A 53 0.82 2.54 -0.45
CA ALA A 53 0.00 2.64 -1.65
C ALA A 53 0.69 3.47 -2.73
N LEU A 54 1.29 4.59 -2.35
CA LEU A 54 2.03 5.43 -3.28
C LEU A 54 3.22 4.69 -3.89
N ALA A 55 3.94 3.91 -3.09
CA ALA A 55 5.05 3.09 -3.58
C ALA A 55 4.58 2.05 -4.60
N LEU A 56 3.45 1.41 -4.33
CA LEU A 56 2.85 0.43 -5.25
C LEU A 56 2.38 1.09 -6.55
N GLU A 57 1.78 2.27 -6.47
CA GLU A 57 1.40 3.05 -7.65
C GLU A 57 2.63 3.38 -8.52
N GLY A 58 3.72 3.77 -7.89
CA GLY A 58 4.98 4.02 -8.58
C GLY A 58 5.51 2.78 -9.27
N GLU A 59 5.38 1.62 -8.63
CA GLU A 59 5.80 0.35 -9.23
C GLU A 59 4.93 -0.01 -10.45
N VAL A 60 3.61 0.15 -10.35
CA VAL A 60 2.69 -0.04 -11.49
C VAL A 60 3.11 0.85 -12.66
N TRP A 61 3.38 2.12 -12.38
CA TRP A 61 3.80 3.06 -13.42
C TRP A 61 5.09 2.63 -14.10
N ARG A 62 6.08 2.20 -13.34
CA ARG A 62 7.37 1.74 -13.89
C ARG A 62 7.20 0.50 -14.76
N ILE A 63 6.37 -0.44 -14.31
CA ILE A 63 6.10 -1.66 -15.08
C ILE A 63 5.42 -1.30 -16.41
N ARG A 64 4.39 -0.47 -16.38
CA ARG A 64 3.67 -0.06 -17.59
C ARG A 64 4.57 0.69 -18.56
N ARG A 65 5.44 1.53 -18.04
CA ARG A 65 6.41 2.24 -18.88
C ARG A 65 7.36 1.25 -19.57
N ARG A 66 7.85 0.27 -18.83
CA ARG A 66 8.74 -0.76 -19.40
C ARG A 66 8.00 -1.60 -20.44
N GLN A 67 6.75 -1.94 -20.18
CA GLN A 67 5.93 -2.66 -21.15
C GLN A 67 5.79 -1.86 -22.46
N ALA A 68 5.56 -0.57 -22.36
CA ALA A 68 5.46 0.31 -23.53
C ALA A 68 6.77 0.36 -24.33
N GLU A 69 7.90 0.44 -23.63
CA GLU A 69 9.22 0.42 -24.28
C GLU A 69 9.45 -0.89 -25.02
N LEU A 70 9.13 -2.01 -24.39
CA LEU A 70 9.32 -3.35 -24.99
C LEU A 70 8.33 -3.64 -26.10
N ALA A 71 7.14 -3.06 -26.08
CA ALA A 71 6.14 -3.26 -27.12
C ALA A 71 6.65 -2.77 -28.48
N LEU A 72 7.52 -1.77 -28.50
CA LEU A 72 8.15 -1.26 -29.71
C LEU A 72 9.19 -2.25 -30.29
N LYS A 73 9.62 -3.22 -29.49
CA LYS A 73 10.66 -4.20 -29.83
C LYS A 73 10.14 -5.64 -29.71
N ALA A 74 8.81 -5.82 -29.79
CA ALA A 74 8.18 -7.10 -29.49
C ALA A 74 8.54 -8.25 -30.44
N HIS A 75 9.15 -7.93 -31.59
CA HIS A 75 9.59 -8.92 -32.54
C HIS A 75 10.78 -9.78 -32.05
N GLU A 76 11.44 -9.35 -30.98
CA GLU A 76 12.56 -10.10 -30.42
C GLU A 76 12.06 -11.07 -29.33
N PRO A 77 12.40 -12.40 -29.40
CA PRO A 77 11.92 -13.38 -28.43
C PRO A 77 12.25 -13.05 -26.97
N ALA A 78 13.42 -12.46 -26.72
CA ALA A 78 13.82 -12.06 -25.37
C ALA A 78 12.87 -11.02 -24.79
N HIS A 79 12.39 -10.10 -25.62
CA HIS A 79 11.46 -9.05 -25.20
C HIS A 79 10.06 -9.62 -24.94
N ALA A 80 9.64 -10.63 -25.70
CA ALA A 80 8.37 -11.31 -25.47
C ALA A 80 8.35 -11.98 -24.08
N HIS A 81 9.45 -12.60 -23.68
CA HIS A 81 9.60 -13.22 -22.36
C HIS A 81 9.52 -12.18 -21.26
N GLU A 82 10.21 -11.06 -21.42
CA GLU A 82 10.18 -9.97 -20.44
C GLU A 82 8.79 -9.37 -20.33
N LEU A 83 8.10 -9.16 -21.45
CA LEU A 83 6.72 -8.65 -21.45
C LEU A 83 5.78 -9.58 -20.66
N GLU A 84 5.95 -10.88 -20.82
CA GLU A 84 5.15 -11.87 -20.10
C GLU A 84 5.39 -11.80 -18.59
N ALA A 85 6.66 -11.71 -18.19
CA ALA A 85 7.03 -11.59 -16.80
C ALA A 85 6.50 -10.28 -16.18
N LEU A 86 6.56 -9.19 -16.94
CA LEU A 86 6.02 -7.90 -16.49
C LEU A 86 4.50 -7.93 -16.33
N ALA A 87 3.80 -8.63 -17.22
CA ALA A 87 2.34 -8.77 -17.11
C ALA A 87 1.95 -9.51 -15.82
N VAL A 88 2.67 -10.57 -15.48
CA VAL A 88 2.45 -11.32 -14.24
C VAL A 88 2.70 -10.42 -13.02
N ARG A 89 3.81 -9.70 -13.03
CA ARG A 89 4.15 -8.80 -11.94
C ARG A 89 3.14 -7.66 -11.79
N LEU A 90 2.69 -7.08 -12.91
CA LEU A 90 1.70 -6.02 -12.91
C LEU A 90 0.40 -6.47 -12.23
N THR A 91 -0.08 -7.64 -12.59
CA THR A 91 -1.28 -8.22 -11.99
C THR A 91 -1.14 -8.37 -10.48
N ALA A 92 0.01 -8.87 -10.02
CA ALA A 92 0.29 -9.04 -8.60
C ALA A 92 0.32 -7.70 -7.86
N VAL A 93 1.02 -6.70 -8.39
CA VAL A 93 1.14 -5.39 -7.77
C VAL A 93 -0.21 -4.66 -7.75
N GLU A 94 -0.95 -4.72 -8.84
CA GLU A 94 -2.29 -4.11 -8.89
C GLU A 94 -3.25 -4.76 -7.88
N GLY A 95 -3.14 -6.07 -7.69
CA GLY A 95 -3.91 -6.79 -6.68
C GLY A 95 -3.57 -6.35 -5.27
N GLU A 96 -2.28 -6.20 -4.97
CA GLU A 96 -1.82 -5.70 -3.67
C GLU A 96 -2.32 -4.29 -3.40
N LEU A 97 -2.22 -3.41 -4.40
CA LEU A 97 -2.67 -2.02 -4.30
C LEU A 97 -4.18 -1.94 -4.07
N ALA A 98 -4.96 -2.71 -4.82
CA ALA A 98 -6.40 -2.74 -4.66
C ALA A 98 -6.80 -3.24 -3.27
N GLY A 99 -6.13 -4.29 -2.78
CA GLY A 99 -6.36 -4.84 -1.45
C GLY A 99 -6.05 -3.84 -0.35
N LEU A 100 -4.92 -3.13 -0.49
CA LEU A 100 -4.52 -2.12 0.48
C LEU A 100 -5.51 -0.95 0.51
N ARG A 101 -5.93 -0.45 -0.65
CA ARG A 101 -6.92 0.64 -0.73
C ARG A 101 -8.25 0.24 -0.08
N ARG A 102 -8.70 -0.99 -0.31
CA ARG A 102 -9.92 -1.49 0.32
C ARG A 102 -9.81 -1.57 1.84
N ALA A 103 -8.63 -1.95 2.33
CA ALA A 103 -8.39 -2.03 3.77
C ALA A 103 -8.31 -0.64 4.42
N LEU A 104 -7.74 0.34 3.72
CA LEU A 104 -7.57 1.70 4.24
C LEU A 104 -8.89 2.45 4.37
N ARG A 105 -9.87 2.16 3.53
CA ARG A 105 -11.15 2.89 3.54
C ARG A 105 -11.87 2.83 4.89
N PRO A 106 -12.17 1.65 5.46
CA PRO A 106 -12.85 1.61 6.76
C PRO A 106 -12.01 2.21 7.88
N LEU A 107 -10.69 2.12 7.80
CA LEU A 107 -9.82 2.73 8.79
C LEU A 107 -9.90 4.25 8.72
N GLN A 108 -9.92 4.82 7.50
CA GLN A 108 -10.10 6.26 7.31
C GLN A 108 -11.45 6.72 7.87
N GLU A 109 -12.50 5.98 7.62
CA GLU A 109 -13.83 6.28 8.15
C GLU A 109 -13.83 6.25 9.68
N HIS A 110 -13.17 5.27 10.26
CA HIS A 110 -13.02 5.15 11.72
C HIS A 110 -12.28 6.37 12.30
N ALA A 111 -11.21 6.80 11.65
CA ALA A 111 -10.47 8.00 12.05
C ALA A 111 -11.37 9.24 12.01
N ASN A 112 -12.16 9.38 10.96
CA ASN A 112 -13.07 10.52 10.80
C ASN A 112 -14.11 10.58 11.92
N VAL A 113 -14.67 9.41 12.29
CA VAL A 113 -15.64 9.32 13.37
C VAL A 113 -15.00 9.66 14.72
N LEU A 114 -13.79 9.17 14.98
CA LEU A 114 -13.07 9.49 16.21
C LEU A 114 -12.75 10.98 16.33
N ARG A 115 -12.33 11.62 15.23
CA ARG A 115 -12.08 13.06 15.21
C ARG A 115 -13.34 13.85 15.54
N ALA A 116 -14.47 13.47 14.94
CA ALA A 116 -15.74 14.11 15.20
C ALA A 116 -16.16 13.93 16.66
N THR A 117 -15.98 12.74 17.23
CA THR A 117 -16.30 12.44 18.61
C THR A 117 -15.45 13.27 19.59
N ILE A 118 -14.15 13.35 19.31
CA ILE A 118 -13.21 14.14 20.13
C ILE A 118 -13.57 15.64 20.04
N ALA A 119 -13.87 16.14 18.86
CA ALA A 119 -14.25 17.54 18.66
C ALA A 119 -15.54 17.87 19.40
N ALA A 120 -16.52 16.97 19.40
CA ALA A 120 -17.78 17.16 20.08
C ALA A 120 -17.66 17.16 21.61
N ALA A 121 -16.61 16.52 22.12
CA ALA A 121 -16.36 16.43 23.58
C ALA A 121 -15.67 17.68 24.15
N ARG A 122 -15.24 18.61 23.33
CA ARG A 122 -14.56 19.85 23.77
C ARG A 122 -15.55 20.92 24.20
#